data_e2d75b92a60e2d084aa1a8fb7218c5c9
#
_entry.id   e2d75b92a60e2d084aa1a8fb7218c5c9
#
_cell.length_a   1.000
_cell.length_b   1.000
_cell.length_c   1.000
_cell.angle_alpha   90.00
_cell.angle_beta   90.00
_cell.angle_gamma   90.00
#
_symmetry.space_group_name_H-M   'P 1'
#
loop_
_entity.id
_entity.type
_entity.pdbx_description
1 polymer ?
#
loop_
_entity_poly.entity_id
_entity_poly.type
_entity_poly.pdbx_seq_one_letter_code
_entity_poly.pdbx_strand_id
1 'polypeptide(L)'
;RKQQVAYFQRHKAADVCNDLIHFEKHIRPFFDARGMTLATARPMDFQDFVNFKFEQGLSPTSIAKFHSIMHKCLKYAVALQIIPNNPSDNVMLPKRRRFRGQVYDRAQLNVFLAAALHSPAEAAFVLAASYGLRRSECAGLRWSAIDFRARRMVINHTAILSNGRILYVDNVKTRSSYRTLPLSDSLRRYLTDLRRRQKENRRKYGKSYHQSDYVCVREDGTPLRPDYISREFGRVCRRAGLPCIRFHDLRHSVATLLLQQGFSLKQIQEWLGHSDIATTANVYAHVPYVEKESIAKSAIPIIEI
;
A
#
# COMPACT_ATOMS: atom_id res chain seq x y z
N ARG A 1 27.40 15.47 -1.98
CA ARG A 1 26.74 15.04 -3.25
C ARG A 1 27.17 13.63 -3.71
N LYS A 2 28.49 13.33 -3.81
CA LYS A 2 28.98 11.99 -4.24
C LYS A 2 28.61 10.86 -3.26
N GLN A 3 28.58 11.13 -1.95
CA GLN A 3 28.23 10.14 -0.91
C GLN A 3 26.74 9.83 -0.83
N GLN A 4 25.86 10.77 -1.16
CA GLN A 4 24.41 10.54 -1.31
C GLN A 4 24.11 9.53 -2.44
N VAL A 5 24.83 9.59 -3.56
CA VAL A 5 24.63 8.70 -4.71
C VAL A 5 24.88 7.22 -4.35
N ALA A 6 25.90 6.92 -3.56
CA ALA A 6 26.23 5.55 -3.14
C ALA A 6 25.18 4.92 -2.19
N TYR A 7 24.57 5.72 -1.30
CA TYR A 7 23.43 5.30 -0.47
C TYR A 7 22.23 4.95 -1.35
N PHE A 8 21.99 5.73 -2.38
CA PHE A 8 20.85 5.62 -3.28
C PHE A 8 20.89 4.40 -4.19
N GLN A 9 22.07 3.90 -4.55
CA GLN A 9 22.23 2.70 -5.39
C GLN A 9 21.80 1.39 -4.72
N ARG A 10 21.71 1.34 -3.37
CA ARG A 10 21.33 0.15 -2.59
C ARG A 10 19.83 0.05 -2.26
N HIS A 11 19.06 1.11 -2.46
CA HIS A 11 17.64 1.18 -2.10
C HIS A 11 16.75 1.25 -3.35
N LYS A 12 15.48 0.85 -3.24
CA LYS A 12 14.52 0.96 -4.36
C LYS A 12 14.40 2.42 -4.78
N ALA A 13 14.56 2.70 -6.06
CA ALA A 13 14.55 4.06 -6.60
C ALA A 13 13.34 4.92 -6.17
N ALA A 14 12.17 4.31 -6.00
CA ALA A 14 10.96 5.00 -5.55
C ALA A 14 11.00 5.43 -4.07
N ASP A 15 11.55 4.59 -3.17
CA ASP A 15 11.67 4.92 -1.75
C ASP A 15 12.68 6.04 -1.55
N VAL A 16 13.77 5.99 -2.31
CA VAL A 16 14.82 7.02 -2.34
C VAL A 16 14.27 8.37 -2.78
N CYS A 17 13.48 8.39 -3.86
CA CYS A 17 12.87 9.63 -4.34
C CYS A 17 11.94 10.26 -3.29
N ASN A 18 11.15 9.45 -2.59
CA ASN A 18 10.26 9.95 -1.54
C ASN A 18 11.06 10.45 -0.32
N ASP A 19 12.12 9.73 0.09
CA ASP A 19 12.99 10.15 1.18
C ASP A 19 13.68 11.47 0.85
N LEU A 20 14.12 11.67 -0.40
CA LEU A 20 14.71 12.92 -0.86
C LEU A 20 13.71 14.08 -0.84
N ILE A 21 12.48 13.87 -1.30
CA ILE A 21 11.42 14.91 -1.23
C ILE A 21 11.17 15.32 0.22
N HIS A 22 11.08 14.36 1.15
CA HIS A 22 10.91 14.66 2.56
C HIS A 22 12.11 15.41 3.14
N PHE A 23 13.31 15.04 2.74
CA PHE A 23 14.52 15.71 3.16
C PHE A 23 14.54 17.17 2.69
N GLU A 24 14.37 17.42 1.39
CA GLU A 24 14.41 18.76 0.80
C GLU A 24 13.29 19.67 1.33
N LYS A 25 12.09 19.12 1.51
CA LYS A 25 10.92 19.93 1.91
C LYS A 25 10.82 20.17 3.41
N HIS A 26 11.23 19.21 4.24
CA HIS A 26 10.93 19.26 5.67
C HIS A 26 12.17 19.26 6.57
N ILE A 27 13.25 18.56 6.17
CA ILE A 27 14.43 18.38 7.02
C ILE A 27 15.44 19.48 6.75
N ARG A 28 15.92 19.58 5.52
CA ARG A 28 16.94 20.53 5.12
C ARG A 28 16.66 21.98 5.55
N PRO A 29 15.47 22.56 5.30
CA PRO A 29 15.22 23.97 5.64
C PRO A 29 15.35 24.28 7.14
N PHE A 30 15.07 23.30 8.00
CA PHE A 30 15.19 23.48 9.45
C PHE A 30 16.64 23.60 9.90
N PHE A 31 17.52 22.75 9.36
CA PHE A 31 18.95 22.74 9.73
C PHE A 31 19.75 23.82 9.01
N ASP A 32 19.43 24.10 7.74
CA ASP A 32 20.07 25.17 6.97
C ASP A 32 19.82 26.56 7.60
N ALA A 33 18.57 26.81 8.05
CA ALA A 33 18.21 28.08 8.73
C ALA A 33 18.99 28.30 10.04
N ARG A 34 19.56 27.26 10.62
CA ARG A 34 20.37 27.30 11.86
C ARG A 34 21.87 27.24 11.60
N GLY A 35 22.30 27.23 10.33
CA GLY A 35 23.71 27.13 9.94
C GLY A 35 24.40 25.85 10.42
N MET A 36 23.61 24.78 10.64
CA MET A 36 24.12 23.53 11.24
C MET A 36 24.86 22.67 10.23
N THR A 37 25.96 22.09 10.68
CA THR A 37 26.76 21.11 9.95
C THR A 37 26.77 19.77 10.71
N LEU A 38 27.21 18.70 10.05
CA LEU A 38 27.35 17.40 10.71
C LEU A 38 28.35 17.45 11.89
N ALA A 39 29.34 18.32 11.84
CA ALA A 39 30.34 18.48 12.90
C ALA A 39 29.80 19.21 14.14
N THR A 40 28.81 20.07 13.99
CA THR A 40 28.24 20.91 15.06
C THR A 40 26.91 20.40 15.59
N ALA A 41 26.25 19.48 14.88
CA ALA A 41 24.95 18.97 15.23
C ALA A 41 24.98 18.08 16.49
N ARG A 42 24.16 18.41 17.48
CA ARG A 42 24.02 17.74 18.78
C ARG A 42 22.68 17.00 18.89
N PRO A 43 22.52 16.02 19.78
CA PRO A 43 21.26 15.32 20.00
C PRO A 43 20.05 16.23 20.20
N MET A 44 20.24 17.36 20.92
CA MET A 44 19.18 18.33 21.17
C MET A 44 18.63 18.95 19.87
N ASP A 45 19.47 19.19 18.88
CA ASP A 45 19.04 19.80 17.62
C ASP A 45 18.07 18.90 16.84
N PHE A 46 18.23 17.59 16.95
CA PHE A 46 17.29 16.61 16.37
C PHE A 46 16.01 16.48 17.18
N GLN A 47 16.10 16.64 18.51
CA GLN A 47 14.90 16.72 19.36
C GLN A 47 14.10 17.98 19.08
N ASP A 48 14.77 19.12 18.92
CA ASP A 48 14.13 20.38 18.56
C ASP A 48 13.43 20.32 17.20
N PHE A 49 14.04 19.63 16.23
CA PHE A 49 13.38 19.37 14.96
C PHE A 49 12.08 18.58 15.13
N VAL A 50 12.08 17.53 15.95
CA VAL A 50 10.90 16.71 16.23
C VAL A 50 9.81 17.55 16.91
N ASN A 51 10.17 18.33 17.94
CA ASN A 51 9.27 19.21 18.66
C ASN A 51 8.66 20.27 17.73
N PHE A 52 9.49 20.95 16.95
CA PHE A 52 9.05 21.93 15.96
C PHE A 52 8.07 21.37 14.94
N LYS A 53 8.31 20.16 14.42
CA LYS A 53 7.39 19.51 13.49
C LYS A 53 6.10 19.06 14.16
N PHE A 54 6.14 18.72 15.43
CA PHE A 54 4.96 18.38 16.21
C PHE A 54 4.10 19.61 16.48
N GLU A 55 4.70 20.74 16.85
CA GLU A 55 4.04 22.05 17.04
C GLU A 55 3.40 22.57 15.74
N GLN A 56 4.01 22.27 14.58
CA GLN A 56 3.41 22.54 13.27
C GLN A 56 2.18 21.66 12.97
N GLY A 57 1.76 20.76 13.88
CA GLY A 57 0.61 19.89 13.69
C GLY A 57 0.84 18.66 12.81
N LEU A 58 2.10 18.30 12.50
CA LEU A 58 2.37 17.11 11.71
C LEU A 58 2.09 15.84 12.52
N SER A 59 1.62 14.80 11.83
CA SER A 59 1.31 13.54 12.50
C SER A 59 2.56 12.85 13.07
N PRO A 60 2.45 12.14 14.22
CA PRO A 60 3.56 11.34 14.77
C PRO A 60 4.17 10.37 13.76
N THR A 61 3.37 9.84 12.84
CA THR A 61 3.84 8.94 11.77
C THR A 61 4.73 9.67 10.76
N SER A 62 4.39 10.90 10.37
CA SER A 62 5.21 11.72 9.46
C SER A 62 6.51 12.11 10.13
N ILE A 63 6.47 12.54 11.40
CA ILE A 63 7.65 12.91 12.17
C ILE A 63 8.61 11.72 12.33
N ALA A 64 8.08 10.55 12.66
CA ALA A 64 8.89 9.33 12.75
C ALA A 64 9.50 8.92 11.39
N LYS A 65 8.83 9.22 10.27
CA LYS A 65 9.40 9.02 8.93
C LYS A 65 10.58 9.95 8.71
N PHE A 66 10.46 11.23 9.06
CA PHE A 66 11.57 12.20 8.94
C PHE A 66 12.76 11.81 9.82
N HIS A 67 12.50 11.43 11.07
CA HIS A 67 13.53 10.91 11.96
C HIS A 67 14.23 9.69 11.35
N SER A 68 13.47 8.71 10.81
CA SER A 68 14.04 7.53 10.15
C SER A 68 14.96 7.88 8.96
N ILE A 69 14.65 8.95 8.22
CA ILE A 69 15.48 9.42 7.11
C ILE A 69 16.80 9.99 7.65
N MET A 70 16.72 10.88 8.64
CA MET A 70 17.90 11.49 9.28
C MET A 70 18.78 10.42 9.93
N HIS A 71 18.17 9.53 10.72
CA HIS A 71 18.88 8.46 11.43
C HIS A 71 19.65 7.54 10.47
N LYS A 72 19.07 7.16 9.34
CA LYS A 72 19.76 6.35 8.31
C LYS A 72 20.96 7.11 7.70
N CYS A 73 20.78 8.38 7.39
CA CYS A 73 21.87 9.20 6.85
C CYS A 73 23.02 9.34 7.84
N LEU A 74 22.71 9.61 9.12
CA LEU A 74 23.69 9.74 10.19
C LEU A 74 24.39 8.43 10.50
N LYS A 75 23.64 7.32 10.54
CA LYS A 75 24.21 5.97 10.67
C LYS A 75 25.21 5.66 9.56
N TYR A 76 24.94 6.11 8.35
CA TYR A 76 25.88 5.97 7.24
C TYR A 76 27.12 6.87 7.42
N ALA A 77 26.95 8.10 7.95
CA ALA A 77 28.06 8.98 8.28
C ALA A 77 28.99 8.39 9.37
N VAL A 78 28.41 7.70 10.37
CA VAL A 78 29.19 6.95 11.38
C VAL A 78 29.96 5.80 10.72
N ALA A 79 29.32 5.02 9.84
CA ALA A 79 29.99 3.93 9.13
C ALA A 79 31.14 4.38 8.23
N LEU A 80 31.09 5.64 7.75
CA LEU A 80 32.17 6.29 6.99
C LEU A 80 33.16 7.05 7.87
N GLN A 81 33.05 6.95 9.21
CA GLN A 81 33.90 7.64 10.18
C GLN A 81 33.92 9.19 10.03
N ILE A 82 32.84 9.77 9.49
CA ILE A 82 32.68 11.23 9.37
C ILE A 82 32.28 11.83 10.72
N ILE A 83 31.49 11.09 11.51
CA ILE A 83 31.08 11.42 12.88
C ILE A 83 31.28 10.19 13.79
N PRO A 84 31.61 10.38 15.08
CA PRO A 84 31.92 9.25 15.98
C PRO A 84 30.69 8.44 16.40
N ASN A 85 29.53 9.08 16.51
CA ASN A 85 28.27 8.46 16.94
C ASN A 85 27.10 9.12 16.19
N ASN A 86 25.93 8.47 16.25
CA ASN A 86 24.72 9.02 15.63
C ASN A 86 23.96 9.92 16.63
N PRO A 87 23.95 11.25 16.46
CA PRO A 87 23.30 12.15 17.41
C PRO A 87 21.76 12.02 17.46
N SER A 88 21.14 11.28 16.52
CA SER A 88 19.70 11.06 16.53
C SER A 88 19.25 9.77 17.25
N ASP A 89 20.16 8.96 17.83
CA ASP A 89 19.81 7.67 18.44
C ASP A 89 18.84 7.81 19.61
N ASN A 90 19.03 8.83 20.45
CA ASN A 90 18.24 9.02 21.69
C ASN A 90 17.10 10.04 21.54
N VAL A 91 16.69 10.37 20.33
CA VAL A 91 15.59 11.30 20.08
C VAL A 91 14.26 10.67 20.46
N MET A 92 13.51 11.36 21.32
CA MET A 92 12.18 10.93 21.74
C MET A 92 11.13 11.31 20.68
N LEU A 93 10.43 10.29 20.17
CA LEU A 93 9.38 10.49 19.17
C LEU A 93 8.00 10.55 19.83
N PRO A 94 7.07 11.39 19.31
CA PRO A 94 5.72 11.44 19.80
C PRO A 94 5.00 10.10 19.61
N LYS A 95 4.17 9.71 20.58
CA LYS A 95 3.41 8.44 20.55
C LYS A 95 2.53 8.37 19.31
N ARG A 96 2.69 7.31 18.52
CA ARG A 96 1.82 7.05 17.37
C ARG A 96 0.46 6.60 17.87
N ARG A 97 -0.61 7.25 17.43
CA ARG A 97 -1.96 6.71 17.60
C ARG A 97 -2.11 5.53 16.65
N ARG A 98 -2.55 4.38 17.17
CA ARG A 98 -2.90 3.25 16.31
C ARG A 98 -4.03 3.68 15.39
N PHE A 99 -3.79 3.63 14.12
CA PHE A 99 -4.83 3.91 13.13
C PHE A 99 -5.83 2.75 13.17
N ARG A 100 -7.07 3.06 13.55
CA ARG A 100 -8.20 2.14 13.42
C ARG A 100 -8.81 2.39 12.03
N GLY A 101 -8.39 1.62 11.04
CA GLY A 101 -9.00 1.66 9.72
C GLY A 101 -10.45 1.17 9.80
N GLN A 102 -11.36 1.87 9.14
CA GLN A 102 -12.68 1.32 8.90
C GLN A 102 -12.58 0.29 7.79
N VAL A 103 -13.30 -0.82 7.93
CA VAL A 103 -13.40 -1.87 6.93
C VAL A 103 -14.84 -1.97 6.46
N TYR A 104 -15.05 -2.31 5.20
CA TYR A 104 -16.36 -2.63 4.68
C TYR A 104 -16.71 -4.08 4.99
N ASP A 105 -17.93 -4.30 5.44
CA ASP A 105 -18.55 -5.62 5.49
C ASP A 105 -18.95 -6.10 4.09
N ARG A 106 -19.51 -7.31 4.00
CA ARG A 106 -19.94 -7.91 2.73
C ARG A 106 -21.01 -7.07 2.02
N ALA A 107 -21.98 -6.54 2.76
CA ALA A 107 -23.05 -5.73 2.19
C ALA A 107 -22.52 -4.43 1.61
N GLN A 108 -21.66 -3.73 2.35
CA GLN A 108 -21.01 -2.52 1.90
C GLN A 108 -20.10 -2.74 0.70
N LEU A 109 -19.37 -3.86 0.64
CA LEU A 109 -18.57 -4.22 -0.55
C LEU A 109 -19.44 -4.44 -1.79
N ASN A 110 -20.62 -5.09 -1.63
CA ASN A 110 -21.56 -5.28 -2.72
C ASN A 110 -22.14 -3.95 -3.21
N VAL A 111 -22.53 -3.04 -2.30
CA VAL A 111 -22.99 -1.69 -2.65
C VAL A 111 -21.88 -0.91 -3.35
N PHE A 112 -20.64 -1.00 -2.85
CA PHE A 112 -19.48 -0.36 -3.49
C PHE A 112 -19.25 -0.89 -4.90
N LEU A 113 -19.24 -2.21 -5.11
CA LEU A 113 -19.01 -2.82 -6.43
C LEU A 113 -20.14 -2.48 -7.41
N ALA A 114 -21.38 -2.46 -6.97
CA ALA A 114 -22.52 -2.03 -7.79
C ALA A 114 -22.37 -0.57 -8.23
N ALA A 115 -21.97 0.33 -7.33
CA ALA A 115 -21.72 1.74 -7.64
C ALA A 115 -20.46 1.96 -8.49
N ALA A 116 -19.53 0.99 -8.48
CA ALA A 116 -18.29 1.03 -9.25
C ALA A 116 -18.46 0.56 -10.71
N LEU A 117 -19.59 -0.07 -11.04
CA LEU A 117 -19.89 -0.48 -12.42
C LEU A 117 -19.77 0.71 -13.38
N HIS A 118 -19.16 0.45 -14.52
CA HIS A 118 -18.87 1.45 -15.57
C HIS A 118 -17.93 2.60 -15.15
N SER A 119 -17.37 2.56 -13.94
CA SER A 119 -16.27 3.47 -13.59
C SER A 119 -15.02 3.13 -14.42
N PRO A 120 -14.25 4.13 -14.89
CA PRO A 120 -12.98 3.86 -15.56
C PRO A 120 -11.99 3.01 -14.72
N ALA A 121 -12.16 2.96 -13.40
CA ALA A 121 -11.33 2.14 -12.49
C ALA A 121 -12.03 0.87 -12.00
N GLU A 122 -13.17 0.47 -12.58
CA GLU A 122 -13.96 -0.71 -12.21
C GLU A 122 -13.09 -1.96 -12.03
N ALA A 123 -12.22 -2.26 -13.00
CA ALA A 123 -11.36 -3.45 -12.94
C ALA A 123 -10.43 -3.44 -11.72
N ALA A 124 -9.86 -2.29 -11.36
CA ALA A 124 -9.02 -2.16 -10.17
C ALA A 124 -9.84 -2.35 -8.88
N PHE A 125 -11.08 -1.89 -8.86
CA PHE A 125 -11.98 -2.04 -7.72
C PHE A 125 -12.43 -3.49 -7.52
N VAL A 126 -12.79 -4.18 -8.60
CA VAL A 126 -13.12 -5.60 -8.56
C VAL A 126 -11.94 -6.43 -8.04
N LEU A 127 -10.74 -6.22 -8.55
CA LEU A 127 -9.54 -6.91 -8.11
C LEU A 127 -9.21 -6.63 -6.64
N ALA A 128 -9.33 -5.37 -6.20
CA ALA A 128 -9.04 -4.99 -4.81
C ALA A 128 -10.11 -5.50 -3.83
N ALA A 129 -11.39 -5.38 -4.17
CA ALA A 129 -12.50 -5.78 -3.29
C ALA A 129 -12.68 -7.29 -3.21
N SER A 130 -12.35 -8.05 -4.27
CA SER A 130 -12.51 -9.51 -4.29
C SER A 130 -11.26 -10.26 -3.84
N TYR A 131 -10.07 -9.76 -4.18
CA TYR A 131 -8.79 -10.46 -3.95
C TYR A 131 -7.84 -9.72 -3.01
N GLY A 132 -8.17 -8.52 -2.58
CA GLY A 132 -7.33 -7.73 -1.69
C GLY A 132 -6.04 -7.24 -2.36
N LEU A 133 -5.99 -7.07 -3.68
CA LEU A 133 -4.80 -6.60 -4.37
C LEU A 133 -4.44 -5.18 -3.93
N ARG A 134 -3.13 -4.91 -3.81
CA ARG A 134 -2.64 -3.55 -3.56
C ARG A 134 -2.91 -2.65 -4.77
N ARG A 135 -3.07 -1.36 -4.57
CA ARG A 135 -3.28 -0.38 -5.65
C ARG A 135 -2.24 -0.49 -6.77
N SER A 136 -0.97 -0.63 -6.39
CA SER A 136 0.13 -0.80 -7.36
C SER A 136 0.08 -2.14 -8.09
N GLU A 137 -0.42 -3.19 -7.45
CA GLU A 137 -0.65 -4.51 -8.06
C GLU A 137 -1.82 -4.45 -9.05
N CYS A 138 -2.94 -3.79 -8.70
CA CYS A 138 -4.06 -3.58 -9.62
C CYS A 138 -3.61 -2.81 -10.87
N ALA A 139 -2.91 -1.68 -10.68
CA ALA A 139 -2.43 -0.85 -11.79
C ALA A 139 -1.36 -1.55 -12.64
N GLY A 140 -0.62 -2.50 -12.06
CA GLY A 140 0.44 -3.24 -12.72
C GLY A 140 0.05 -4.62 -13.26
N LEU A 141 -1.18 -5.11 -13.01
CA LEU A 141 -1.58 -6.44 -13.47
C LEU A 141 -1.61 -6.51 -15.00
N ARG A 142 -0.94 -7.51 -15.56
CA ARG A 142 -0.85 -7.75 -17.00
C ARG A 142 -1.76 -8.90 -17.45
N TRP A 143 -2.26 -8.84 -18.66
CA TRP A 143 -3.01 -9.95 -19.28
C TRP A 143 -2.14 -11.21 -19.45
N SER A 144 -0.86 -11.04 -19.76
CA SER A 144 0.12 -12.14 -19.86
C SER A 144 0.35 -12.86 -18.52
N ALA A 145 0.03 -12.23 -17.39
CA ALA A 145 0.11 -12.84 -16.06
C ALA A 145 -1.15 -13.65 -15.68
N ILE A 146 -2.15 -13.72 -16.56
CA ILE A 146 -3.42 -14.42 -16.33
C ILE A 146 -3.53 -15.63 -17.25
N ASP A 147 -3.51 -16.81 -16.66
CA ASP A 147 -3.74 -18.07 -17.36
C ASP A 147 -5.20 -18.53 -17.14
N PHE A 148 -6.05 -18.26 -18.13
CA PHE A 148 -7.46 -18.64 -18.09
C PHE A 148 -7.67 -20.17 -18.14
N ARG A 149 -6.76 -20.91 -18.78
CA ARG A 149 -6.83 -22.38 -18.91
C ARG A 149 -6.45 -23.03 -17.58
N ALA A 150 -5.34 -22.62 -17.00
CA ALA A 150 -4.88 -23.11 -15.69
C ALA A 150 -5.60 -22.45 -14.52
N ARG A 151 -6.55 -21.52 -14.77
CA ARG A 151 -7.34 -20.79 -13.77
C ARG A 151 -6.50 -20.13 -12.69
N ARG A 152 -5.45 -19.40 -13.07
CA ARG A 152 -4.55 -18.73 -12.14
C ARG A 152 -4.13 -17.37 -12.65
N MET A 153 -3.81 -16.47 -11.73
CA MET A 153 -3.14 -15.20 -12.02
C MET A 153 -1.88 -15.07 -11.16
N VAL A 154 -0.83 -14.50 -11.74
CA VAL A 154 0.45 -14.29 -11.07
C VAL A 154 0.62 -12.80 -10.77
N ILE A 155 0.81 -12.46 -9.50
CA ILE A 155 1.08 -11.09 -9.08
C ILE A 155 2.61 -10.94 -9.02
N ASN A 156 3.19 -10.43 -10.09
CA ASN A 156 4.64 -10.31 -10.28
C ASN A 156 5.10 -8.93 -10.74
N HIS A 157 4.16 -8.01 -10.96
CA HIS A 157 4.44 -6.69 -11.51
C HIS A 157 3.62 -5.61 -10.81
N THR A 158 4.18 -4.43 -10.65
CA THR A 158 3.53 -3.29 -10.00
C THR A 158 3.78 -1.99 -10.76
N ALA A 159 2.78 -1.10 -10.74
CA ALA A 159 2.92 0.27 -11.20
C ALA A 159 2.94 1.22 -10.00
N ILE A 160 4.01 1.99 -9.86
CA ILE A 160 4.25 2.89 -8.74
C ILE A 160 4.36 4.32 -9.27
N LEU A 161 3.69 5.27 -8.61
CA LEU A 161 3.87 6.69 -8.92
C LEU A 161 5.09 7.24 -8.13
N SER A 162 6.06 7.78 -8.85
CA SER A 162 7.23 8.43 -8.27
C SER A 162 7.55 9.70 -9.07
N ASN A 163 7.67 10.84 -8.40
CA ASN A 163 7.95 12.15 -9.02
C ASN A 163 7.04 12.47 -10.21
N GLY A 164 5.73 12.20 -10.09
CA GLY A 164 4.76 12.44 -11.16
C GLY A 164 4.81 11.43 -12.33
N ARG A 165 5.80 10.54 -12.37
CA ARG A 165 5.97 9.50 -13.39
C ARG A 165 5.56 8.13 -12.86
N ILE A 166 5.04 7.28 -13.74
CA ILE A 166 4.74 5.89 -13.38
C ILE A 166 6.01 5.06 -13.60
N LEU A 167 6.44 4.38 -12.55
CA LEU A 167 7.51 3.38 -12.62
C LEU A 167 6.85 1.99 -12.62
N TYR A 168 7.17 1.20 -13.61
CA TYR A 168 6.78 -0.18 -13.71
C TYR A 168 7.89 -1.06 -13.17
N VAL A 169 7.59 -1.90 -12.17
CA VAL A 169 8.59 -2.69 -11.45
C VAL A 169 8.16 -4.15 -11.42
N ASP A 170 9.02 -5.03 -11.90
CA ASP A 170 8.85 -6.47 -11.73
C ASP A 170 9.25 -6.87 -10.31
N ASN A 171 8.33 -7.52 -9.60
CA ASN A 171 8.51 -7.92 -8.20
C ASN A 171 9.33 -9.22 -8.06
N VAL A 172 10.48 -9.29 -8.73
CA VAL A 172 11.33 -10.49 -8.75
C VAL A 172 12.10 -10.71 -7.44
N LYS A 173 12.16 -9.70 -6.53
CA LYS A 173 13.13 -9.67 -5.42
C LYS A 173 12.60 -10.01 -4.03
N THR A 174 11.30 -10.11 -3.80
CA THR A 174 10.77 -10.50 -2.48
C THR A 174 9.73 -11.60 -2.62
N ARG A 175 9.91 -12.72 -1.90
CA ARG A 175 8.94 -13.85 -1.85
C ARG A 175 7.52 -13.40 -1.51
N SER A 176 7.34 -12.36 -0.72
CA SER A 176 6.03 -11.83 -0.32
C SER A 176 5.30 -11.04 -1.40
N SER A 177 6.01 -10.53 -2.42
CA SER A 177 5.40 -9.76 -3.53
C SER A 177 5.05 -10.63 -4.74
N TYR A 178 5.71 -11.77 -4.89
CA TYR A 178 5.41 -12.74 -5.94
C TYR A 178 4.48 -13.82 -5.39
N ARG A 179 3.30 -13.91 -5.93
CA ARG A 179 2.34 -14.95 -5.54
C ARG A 179 1.42 -15.32 -6.69
N THR A 180 1.01 -16.58 -6.70
CA THR A 180 0.01 -17.09 -7.64
C THR A 180 -1.33 -17.24 -6.91
N LEU A 181 -2.38 -16.68 -7.48
CA LEU A 181 -3.73 -16.73 -6.94
C LEU A 181 -4.64 -17.51 -7.91
N PRO A 182 -5.48 -18.43 -7.43
CA PRO A 182 -6.48 -19.10 -8.26
C PRO A 182 -7.53 -18.12 -8.74
N LEU A 183 -8.06 -18.31 -9.94
CA LEU A 183 -9.21 -17.55 -10.47
C LEU A 183 -10.49 -18.25 -10.09
N SER A 184 -11.35 -17.59 -9.32
CA SER A 184 -12.73 -18.01 -9.12
C SER A 184 -13.51 -17.91 -10.43
N ASP A 185 -14.59 -18.70 -10.57
CA ASP A 185 -15.41 -18.67 -11.78
C ASP A 185 -16.04 -17.29 -12.03
N SER A 186 -16.41 -16.57 -10.96
CA SER A 186 -16.93 -15.19 -11.05
C SER A 186 -15.88 -14.22 -11.58
N LEU A 187 -14.65 -14.24 -11.03
CA LEU A 187 -13.58 -13.36 -11.52
C LEU A 187 -13.16 -13.74 -12.94
N ARG A 188 -13.09 -15.03 -13.26
CA ARG A 188 -12.77 -15.51 -14.61
C ARG A 188 -13.77 -14.98 -15.64
N ARG A 189 -15.07 -15.08 -15.36
CA ARG A 189 -16.14 -14.52 -16.23
C ARG A 189 -15.96 -13.01 -16.40
N TYR A 190 -15.81 -12.29 -15.30
CA TYR A 190 -15.59 -10.84 -15.30
C TYR A 190 -14.40 -10.44 -16.18
N LEU A 191 -13.25 -11.08 -15.99
CA LEU A 191 -12.02 -10.79 -16.76
C LEU A 191 -12.16 -11.14 -18.24
N THR A 192 -12.91 -12.20 -18.57
CA THR A 192 -13.23 -12.57 -19.97
C THR A 192 -14.07 -11.47 -20.65
N ASP A 193 -15.11 -10.97 -19.95
CA ASP A 193 -15.94 -9.88 -20.45
C ASP A 193 -15.17 -8.56 -20.55
N LEU A 194 -14.32 -8.25 -19.57
CA LEU A 194 -13.44 -7.09 -19.62
C LEU A 194 -12.51 -7.14 -20.84
N ARG A 195 -11.90 -8.30 -21.09
CA ARG A 195 -11.02 -8.48 -22.26
C ARG A 195 -11.77 -8.30 -23.58
N ARG A 196 -13.03 -8.77 -23.65
CA ARG A 196 -13.91 -8.54 -24.81
C ARG A 196 -14.21 -7.05 -24.99
N ARG A 197 -14.61 -6.34 -23.92
CA ARG A 197 -14.83 -4.88 -23.93
C ARG A 197 -13.59 -4.10 -24.41
N GLN A 198 -12.41 -4.46 -23.94
CA GLN A 198 -11.16 -3.82 -24.39
C GLN A 198 -10.85 -4.10 -25.86
N LYS A 199 -11.18 -5.29 -26.37
CA LYS A 199 -11.06 -5.60 -27.81
C LYS A 199 -12.03 -4.79 -28.66
N GLU A 200 -13.25 -4.57 -28.19
CA GLU A 200 -14.25 -3.71 -28.84
C GLU A 200 -13.79 -2.24 -28.83
N ASN A 201 -13.31 -1.75 -27.70
CA ASN A 201 -12.72 -0.40 -27.60
C ASN A 201 -11.53 -0.22 -28.54
N ARG A 202 -10.64 -1.21 -28.65
CA ARG A 202 -9.52 -1.17 -29.60
C ARG A 202 -10.01 -1.02 -31.05
N ARG A 203 -11.11 -1.68 -31.41
CA ARG A 203 -11.72 -1.50 -32.74
C ARG A 203 -12.31 -0.11 -32.93
N LYS A 204 -13.04 0.40 -31.90
CA LYS A 204 -13.66 1.72 -31.87
C LYS A 204 -12.63 2.85 -31.99
N TYR A 205 -11.55 2.81 -31.24
CA TYR A 205 -10.50 3.85 -31.21
C TYR A 205 -9.45 3.69 -32.34
N GLY A 206 -9.37 2.50 -32.96
CA GLY A 206 -8.47 2.26 -34.11
C GLY A 206 -7.00 2.60 -33.78
N LYS A 207 -6.43 3.48 -34.62
CA LYS A 207 -5.02 3.93 -34.47
C LYS A 207 -4.76 4.74 -33.22
N SER A 208 -5.78 5.36 -32.64
CA SER A 208 -5.67 6.14 -31.38
C SER A 208 -5.69 5.27 -30.13
N TYR A 209 -5.91 3.95 -30.25
CA TYR A 209 -5.91 3.05 -29.10
C TYR A 209 -4.49 2.80 -28.62
N HIS A 210 -4.25 3.08 -27.33
CA HIS A 210 -2.97 2.78 -26.69
C HIS A 210 -2.86 1.28 -26.42
N GLN A 211 -1.99 0.58 -27.18
CA GLN A 211 -1.77 -0.84 -27.01
C GLN A 211 -0.89 -1.11 -25.79
N SER A 212 -1.43 -1.83 -24.83
CA SER A 212 -0.71 -2.24 -23.63
C SER A 212 -1.16 -3.63 -23.18
N ASP A 213 -0.33 -4.30 -22.38
CA ASP A 213 -0.66 -5.61 -21.77
C ASP A 213 -1.36 -5.46 -20.40
N TYR A 214 -1.75 -4.24 -20.01
CA TYR A 214 -2.35 -4.02 -18.69
C TYR A 214 -3.86 -4.33 -18.67
N VAL A 215 -4.30 -4.91 -17.54
CA VAL A 215 -5.72 -5.21 -17.27
C VAL A 215 -6.50 -3.95 -16.95
N CYS A 216 -5.92 -3.07 -16.12
CA CYS A 216 -6.57 -1.84 -15.69
C CYS A 216 -6.19 -0.68 -16.63
N VAL A 217 -7.00 -0.47 -17.65
CA VAL A 217 -6.81 0.59 -18.64
C VAL A 217 -8.09 1.43 -18.79
N ARG A 218 -7.97 2.61 -19.37
CA ARG A 218 -9.09 3.44 -19.82
C ARG A 218 -9.69 2.86 -21.10
N GLU A 219 -10.79 3.46 -21.58
CA GLU A 219 -11.43 3.06 -22.84
C GLU A 219 -10.49 3.18 -24.05
N ASP A 220 -9.61 4.18 -24.04
CA ASP A 220 -8.59 4.41 -25.07
C ASP A 220 -7.37 3.47 -24.95
N GLY A 221 -7.37 2.53 -24.00
CA GLY A 221 -6.26 1.61 -23.75
C GLY A 221 -5.14 2.16 -22.88
N THR A 222 -5.20 3.43 -22.47
CA THR A 222 -4.16 4.04 -21.61
C THR A 222 -4.17 3.39 -20.21
N PRO A 223 -3.03 2.88 -19.71
CA PRO A 223 -2.95 2.29 -18.39
C PRO A 223 -3.36 3.25 -17.27
N LEU A 224 -4.10 2.76 -16.28
CA LEU A 224 -4.55 3.56 -15.16
C LEU A 224 -3.40 3.95 -14.24
N ARG A 225 -3.32 5.23 -13.93
CA ARG A 225 -2.39 5.75 -12.94
C ARG A 225 -2.82 5.35 -11.52
N PRO A 226 -1.90 4.93 -10.64
CA PRO A 226 -2.24 4.56 -9.27
C PRO A 226 -2.96 5.66 -8.47
N ASP A 227 -2.57 6.93 -8.65
CA ASP A 227 -3.22 8.07 -7.99
C ASP A 227 -4.66 8.30 -8.50
N TYR A 228 -4.91 8.06 -9.80
CA TYR A 228 -6.25 8.13 -10.37
C TYR A 228 -7.18 7.09 -9.75
N ILE A 229 -6.73 5.84 -9.56
CA ILE A 229 -7.50 4.78 -8.91
C ILE A 229 -7.95 5.23 -7.51
N SER A 230 -7.08 5.85 -6.71
CA SER A 230 -7.44 6.33 -5.37
C SER A 230 -8.43 7.49 -5.38
N ARG A 231 -8.29 8.44 -6.32
CA ARG A 231 -9.22 9.56 -6.46
C ARG A 231 -10.61 9.07 -6.90
N GLU A 232 -10.65 8.18 -7.86
CA GLU A 232 -11.90 7.60 -8.36
C GLU A 232 -12.59 6.74 -7.30
N PHE A 233 -11.82 6.00 -6.49
CA PHE A 233 -12.34 5.28 -5.34
C PHE A 233 -13.14 6.19 -4.38
N GLY A 234 -12.56 7.32 -4.01
CA GLY A 234 -13.25 8.28 -3.14
C GLY A 234 -14.52 8.89 -3.78
N ARG A 235 -14.56 9.03 -5.12
CA ARG A 235 -15.78 9.48 -5.84
C ARG A 235 -16.87 8.42 -5.78
N VAL A 236 -16.52 7.17 -6.03
CA VAL A 236 -17.46 6.04 -5.98
C VAL A 236 -18.02 5.87 -4.57
N CYS A 237 -17.19 5.92 -3.51
CA CYS A 237 -17.67 5.85 -2.13
C CYS A 237 -18.71 6.94 -1.81
N ARG A 238 -18.42 8.20 -2.19
CA ARG A 238 -19.39 9.31 -1.98
C ARG A 238 -20.67 9.10 -2.76
N ARG A 239 -20.59 8.66 -4.03
CA ARG A 239 -21.78 8.38 -4.85
C ARG A 239 -22.63 7.24 -4.30
N ALA A 240 -21.99 6.26 -3.67
CA ALA A 240 -22.64 5.11 -3.04
C ALA A 240 -23.20 5.41 -1.64
N GLY A 241 -22.98 6.60 -1.08
CA GLY A 241 -23.36 6.92 0.29
C GLY A 241 -22.59 6.11 1.36
N LEU A 242 -21.42 5.56 0.98
CA LEU A 242 -20.61 4.74 1.88
C LEU A 242 -19.60 5.59 2.66
N PRO A 243 -19.22 5.18 3.87
CA PRO A 243 -18.11 5.80 4.60
C PRO A 243 -16.86 5.84 3.74
N CYS A 244 -16.18 7.01 3.69
CA CYS A 244 -14.99 7.19 2.89
C CYS A 244 -13.78 6.54 3.59
N ILE A 245 -13.47 5.30 3.25
CA ILE A 245 -12.26 4.59 3.66
C ILE A 245 -11.13 4.83 2.64
N ARG A 246 -9.90 4.45 2.97
CA ARG A 246 -8.80 4.49 2.00
C ARG A 246 -8.91 3.29 1.04
N PHE A 247 -8.43 3.43 -0.19
CA PHE A 247 -8.38 2.31 -1.13
C PHE A 247 -7.68 1.07 -0.55
N HIS A 248 -6.63 1.27 0.27
CA HIS A 248 -5.92 0.16 0.91
C HIS A 248 -6.77 -0.57 1.95
N ASP A 249 -7.79 0.07 2.51
CA ASP A 249 -8.67 -0.53 3.51
C ASP A 249 -9.64 -1.56 2.89
N LEU A 250 -9.83 -1.57 1.55
CA LEU A 250 -10.48 -2.70 0.85
C LEU A 250 -9.74 -4.02 1.08
N ARG A 251 -8.41 -3.97 1.12
CA ARG A 251 -7.60 -5.13 1.42
C ARG A 251 -7.75 -5.59 2.88
N HIS A 252 -7.91 -4.65 3.80
CA HIS A 252 -8.26 -4.96 5.19
C HIS A 252 -9.67 -5.55 5.30
N SER A 253 -10.62 -5.06 4.50
CA SER A 253 -11.97 -5.63 4.42
C SER A 253 -11.94 -7.09 3.95
N VAL A 254 -11.19 -7.39 2.88
CA VAL A 254 -10.99 -8.77 2.40
C VAL A 254 -10.34 -9.65 3.48
N ALA A 255 -9.30 -9.14 4.17
CA ALA A 255 -8.65 -9.87 5.25
C ALA A 255 -9.62 -10.21 6.40
N THR A 256 -10.46 -9.25 6.79
CA THR A 256 -11.49 -9.43 7.83
C THR A 256 -12.53 -10.47 7.41
N LEU A 257 -13.00 -10.40 6.16
CA LEU A 257 -13.99 -11.36 5.66
C LEU A 257 -13.43 -12.79 5.56
N LEU A 258 -12.18 -12.96 5.13
CA LEU A 258 -11.51 -14.25 5.10
C LEU A 258 -11.35 -14.81 6.52
N LEU A 259 -11.02 -13.97 7.50
CA LEU A 259 -10.94 -14.37 8.89
C LEU A 259 -12.30 -14.84 9.44
N GLN A 260 -13.37 -14.09 9.15
CA GLN A 260 -14.75 -14.45 9.53
C GLN A 260 -15.22 -15.76 8.89
N GLN A 261 -14.65 -16.13 7.75
CA GLN A 261 -14.88 -17.42 7.09
C GLN A 261 -14.03 -18.57 7.67
N GLY A 262 -13.24 -18.33 8.72
CA GLY A 262 -12.45 -19.34 9.42
C GLY A 262 -11.05 -19.60 8.83
N PHE A 263 -10.59 -18.81 7.85
CA PHE A 263 -9.23 -18.96 7.34
C PHE A 263 -8.19 -18.50 8.37
N SER A 264 -7.12 -19.28 8.50
CA SER A 264 -6.03 -18.97 9.42
C SER A 264 -5.27 -17.70 8.98
N LEU A 265 -4.63 -17.00 9.95
CA LEU A 265 -3.78 -15.84 9.65
C LEU A 265 -2.69 -16.15 8.64
N LYS A 266 -2.14 -17.35 8.66
CA LYS A 266 -1.10 -17.79 7.74
C LYS A 266 -1.62 -17.88 6.31
N GLN A 267 -2.80 -18.47 6.12
CA GLN A 267 -3.47 -18.52 4.80
C GLN A 267 -3.80 -17.12 4.28
N ILE A 268 -4.31 -16.24 5.14
CA ILE A 268 -4.62 -14.85 4.79
C ILE A 268 -3.34 -14.09 4.44
N GLN A 269 -2.25 -14.29 5.19
CA GLN A 269 -0.95 -13.70 4.91
C GLN A 269 -0.42 -14.11 3.53
N GLU A 270 -0.48 -15.38 3.19
CA GLU A 270 -0.04 -15.92 1.90
C GLU A 270 -0.91 -15.42 0.75
N TRP A 271 -2.24 -15.44 0.92
CA TRP A 271 -3.19 -14.91 -0.06
C TRP A 271 -2.92 -13.45 -0.39
N LEU A 272 -2.82 -12.64 0.63
CA LEU A 272 -2.61 -11.21 0.47
C LEU A 272 -1.14 -10.87 0.12
N GLY A 273 -0.16 -11.70 0.46
CA GLY A 273 1.26 -11.40 0.32
C GLY A 273 1.72 -10.32 1.30
N HIS A 274 1.43 -10.50 2.60
CA HIS A 274 1.98 -9.65 3.65
C HIS A 274 3.38 -10.13 4.02
N SER A 275 4.35 -9.23 4.01
CA SER A 275 5.74 -9.52 4.41
C SER A 275 5.85 -9.78 5.91
N ASP A 276 4.95 -9.22 6.71
CA ASP A 276 4.91 -9.32 8.16
C ASP A 276 3.52 -9.78 8.62
N ILE A 277 3.50 -10.81 9.47
CA ILE A 277 2.29 -11.36 10.07
C ILE A 277 1.61 -10.34 11.01
N ALA A 278 2.38 -9.43 11.62
CA ALA A 278 1.84 -8.35 12.44
C ALA A 278 0.87 -7.46 11.64
N THR A 279 1.09 -7.29 10.34
CA THR A 279 0.17 -6.57 9.45
C THR A 279 -1.19 -7.29 9.35
N THR A 280 -1.18 -8.62 9.32
CA THR A 280 -2.41 -9.44 9.29
C THR A 280 -3.02 -9.50 10.70
N ALA A 281 -2.21 -9.62 11.75
CA ALA A 281 -2.66 -9.64 13.13
C ALA A 281 -3.35 -8.34 13.58
N ASN A 282 -2.97 -7.20 13.02
CA ASN A 282 -3.67 -5.93 13.28
C ASN A 282 -5.14 -5.94 12.82
N VAL A 283 -5.52 -6.82 11.92
CA VAL A 283 -6.93 -7.07 11.54
C VAL A 283 -7.72 -7.69 12.70
N TYR A 284 -7.07 -8.49 13.56
CA TYR A 284 -7.68 -9.10 14.76
C TYR A 284 -8.16 -8.09 15.81
N ALA A 285 -7.57 -6.90 15.85
CA ALA A 285 -8.01 -5.86 16.78
C ALA A 285 -9.47 -5.39 16.53
N HIS A 286 -10.05 -5.81 15.41
CA HIS A 286 -11.41 -5.47 14.96
C HIS A 286 -12.39 -6.63 15.00
N VAL A 287 -11.99 -7.81 15.51
CA VAL A 287 -12.92 -8.95 15.70
C VAL A 287 -14.01 -8.54 16.69
N PRO A 288 -15.30 -8.54 16.29
CA PRO A 288 -16.41 -8.17 17.17
C PRO A 288 -16.47 -9.04 18.43
N TYR A 289 -16.96 -8.47 19.52
CA TYR A 289 -17.11 -9.18 20.80
C TYR A 289 -17.94 -10.49 20.67
N VAL A 290 -18.91 -10.50 19.77
CA VAL A 290 -19.76 -11.66 19.45
C VAL A 290 -18.95 -12.89 19.01
N GLU A 291 -17.86 -12.70 18.26
CA GLU A 291 -16.98 -13.82 17.88
C GLU A 291 -16.16 -14.35 19.06
N LYS A 292 -15.83 -13.47 20.04
CA LYS A 292 -15.19 -13.89 21.30
C LYS A 292 -16.14 -14.73 22.16
N GLU A 293 -17.44 -14.43 22.15
CA GLU A 293 -18.44 -15.27 22.81
C GLU A 293 -18.57 -16.65 22.16
N SER A 294 -18.49 -16.74 20.85
CA SER A 294 -18.53 -18.02 20.16
C SER A 294 -17.31 -18.90 20.48
N ILE A 295 -16.13 -18.29 20.59
CA ILE A 295 -14.91 -18.97 21.06
C ILE A 295 -15.07 -19.42 22.52
N ALA A 296 -15.62 -18.58 23.38
CA ALA A 296 -15.87 -18.94 24.78
C ALA A 296 -16.89 -20.06 24.94
N LYS A 297 -17.91 -20.12 24.08
CA LYS A 297 -18.91 -21.21 24.07
C LYS A 297 -18.37 -22.53 23.50
N SER A 298 -17.36 -22.47 22.62
CA SER A 298 -16.68 -23.64 22.07
C SER A 298 -15.45 -24.07 22.87
N ALA A 299 -15.04 -23.30 23.89
CA ALA A 299 -13.99 -23.69 24.81
C ALA A 299 -14.47 -24.94 25.60
N ILE A 300 -13.71 -26.01 25.51
CA ILE A 300 -13.98 -27.25 26.27
C ILE A 300 -13.97 -26.90 27.76
N PRO A 301 -15.01 -27.19 28.53
CA PRO A 301 -14.97 -26.96 29.96
C PRO A 301 -13.85 -27.80 30.57
N ILE A 302 -12.87 -27.11 31.14
CA ILE A 302 -11.65 -27.73 31.70
C ILE A 302 -11.95 -28.35 33.07
N ILE A 303 -13.05 -27.97 33.71
CA ILE A 303 -13.44 -28.49 35.04
C ILE A 303 -15.00 -28.55 35.08
N GLU A 304 -15.56 -29.76 35.29
CA GLU A 304 -16.85 -29.94 35.93
C GLU A 304 -16.61 -29.86 37.45
N ILE A 305 -17.14 -28.83 38.10
CA ILE A 305 -17.21 -28.74 39.55
C ILE A 305 -18.55 -29.24 40.02
#